data_5371e184601eaddca347ac1306da8476
#
_entry.id   5371e184601eaddca347ac1306da8476
#
_cell.length_a   1.000
_cell.length_b   1.000
_cell.length_c   1.000
_cell.angle_alpha   90.00
_cell.angle_beta   90.00
_cell.angle_gamma   90.00
#
_symmetry.space_group_name_H-M   'P 1'
#
loop_
_entity.id
_entity.type
_entity.pdbx_description
1 polymer ?
#
loop_
_entity_poly.entity_id
_entity_poly.type
_entity_poly.pdbx_seq_one_letter_code
_entity_poly.pdbx_strand_id
1 'polypeptide(L)' 'MKTLAEHIAQQLKNREFFVVFEDDLERWWPSNRMARAERQREIQGFAESEEWTAAILDGAFGMRAILRKRGGSNAVIAER' A
#
# COMPACT_ATOMS: atom_id res chain seq x y z
N MET A 1 -17.07 -11.05 -3.77
CA MET A 1 -15.60 -11.10 -3.84
C MET A 1 -15.01 -9.80 -3.31
N LYS A 2 -14.03 -9.91 -2.45
CA LYS A 2 -13.41 -8.70 -1.89
C LYS A 2 -12.46 -8.06 -2.87
N THR A 3 -12.51 -6.74 -2.94
CA THR A 3 -11.49 -6.01 -3.67
C THR A 3 -10.22 -5.96 -2.82
N LEU A 4 -9.12 -5.55 -3.45
CA LEU A 4 -7.88 -5.35 -2.73
C LEU A 4 -8.06 -4.30 -1.63
N ALA A 5 -8.77 -3.21 -1.95
CA ALA A 5 -9.00 -2.16 -0.96
C ALA A 5 -9.76 -2.68 0.25
N GLU A 6 -10.78 -3.49 0.01
CA GLU A 6 -11.55 -4.06 1.12
C GLU A 6 -10.71 -5.00 1.97
N HIS A 7 -9.88 -5.80 1.31
CA HIS A 7 -9.01 -6.72 2.03
C HIS A 7 -8.04 -5.96 2.94
N ILE A 8 -7.40 -4.95 2.39
CA ILE A 8 -6.43 -4.17 3.15
C ILE A 8 -7.12 -3.39 4.27
N ALA A 9 -8.28 -2.80 3.98
CA ALA A 9 -9.02 -2.07 4.99
C ALA A 9 -9.37 -2.95 6.18
N GLN A 10 -9.76 -4.19 5.91
CA GLN A 10 -10.08 -5.13 6.96
C GLN A 10 -8.85 -5.45 7.81
N GLN A 11 -7.69 -5.62 7.16
CA GLN A 11 -6.47 -5.88 7.90
C GLN A 11 -6.06 -4.69 8.77
N LEU A 12 -6.25 -3.48 8.26
CA LEU A 12 -5.85 -2.29 8.98
C LEU A 12 -6.75 -1.95 10.17
N LYS A 13 -7.90 -2.60 10.27
CA LYS A 13 -8.75 -2.39 11.44
C LYS A 13 -8.07 -2.78 12.74
N ASN A 14 -7.25 -3.82 12.70
CA ASN A 14 -6.63 -4.37 13.89
C ASN A 14 -5.12 -4.29 13.87
N ARG A 15 -4.55 -3.60 12.89
CA ARG A 15 -3.11 -3.51 12.75
C ARG A 15 -2.72 -2.08 12.41
N GLU A 16 -1.50 -1.71 12.80
CA GLU A 16 -0.98 -0.39 12.46
C GLU A 16 -0.53 -0.32 11.01
N PHE A 17 -0.18 -1.46 10.43
CA PHE A 17 0.26 -1.51 9.04
C PHE A 17 -0.06 -2.87 8.44
N PHE A 18 -0.03 -2.93 7.14
CA PHE A 18 -0.21 -4.17 6.41
C PHE A 18 0.77 -4.21 5.25
N VAL A 19 1.47 -5.34 5.11
CA VAL A 19 2.49 -5.49 4.06
C VAL A 19 1.92 -6.30 2.91
N VAL A 20 2.04 -5.75 1.71
CA VAL A 20 1.65 -6.45 0.49
C VAL A 20 2.94 -6.88 -0.21
N PHE A 21 3.12 -8.18 -0.36
CA PHE A 21 4.34 -8.72 -0.93
C PHE A 21 4.27 -8.80 -2.45
N GLU A 22 5.41 -9.11 -3.06
CA GLU A 22 5.54 -9.09 -4.51
C GLU A 22 4.47 -9.94 -5.22
N ASP A 23 4.16 -11.12 -4.70
CA ASP A 23 3.20 -12.00 -5.34
C ASP A 23 1.82 -11.34 -5.48
N ASP A 24 1.40 -10.63 -4.44
CA ASP A 24 0.13 -9.93 -4.48
C ASP A 24 0.21 -8.68 -5.31
N LEU A 25 1.36 -8.00 -5.29
CA LEU A 25 1.55 -6.82 -6.13
C LEU A 25 1.49 -7.20 -7.60
N GLU A 26 2.06 -8.35 -7.98
CA GLU A 26 1.99 -8.83 -9.35
C GLU A 26 0.55 -9.06 -9.80
N ARG A 27 -0.29 -9.48 -8.89
CA ARG A 27 -1.68 -9.75 -9.24
C ARG A 27 -2.43 -8.47 -9.58
N TRP A 28 -2.19 -7.40 -8.85
CA TRP A 28 -2.93 -6.14 -9.02
C TRP A 28 -2.21 -5.14 -9.91
N TRP A 29 -0.89 -5.18 -9.91
CA TRP A 29 -0.05 -4.29 -10.72
C TRP A 29 1.04 -5.12 -11.40
N PRO A 30 0.71 -5.83 -12.49
CA PRO A 30 1.66 -6.76 -13.12
C PRO A 30 2.89 -6.06 -13.66
N SER A 31 4.07 -6.59 -13.33
CA SER A 31 5.32 -5.98 -13.74
C SER A 31 5.55 -6.06 -15.25
N ASN A 32 4.86 -6.98 -15.93
CA ASN A 32 4.99 -7.08 -17.39
C ASN A 32 4.17 -6.04 -18.13
N ARG A 33 3.38 -5.24 -17.42
CA ARG A 33 2.53 -4.22 -18.04
C ARG A 33 2.93 -2.81 -17.69
N MET A 34 3.82 -2.64 -16.73
CA MET A 34 4.20 -1.31 -16.31
C MET A 34 5.61 -1.32 -15.76
N ALA A 35 6.30 -0.19 -15.91
CA ALA A 35 7.63 -0.03 -15.39
C ALA A 35 7.58 0.02 -13.86
N ARG A 36 8.73 -0.24 -13.24
CA ARG A 36 8.82 -0.24 -11.79
C ARG A 36 8.39 1.10 -11.17
N ALA A 37 8.86 2.19 -11.74
CA ALA A 37 8.50 3.51 -11.23
C ALA A 37 7.01 3.79 -11.39
N GLU A 38 6.43 3.33 -12.49
CA GLU A 38 5.01 3.48 -12.72
C GLU A 38 4.22 2.67 -11.70
N ARG A 39 4.67 1.45 -11.42
CA ARG A 39 4.03 0.60 -10.42
C ARG A 39 4.02 1.27 -9.06
N GLN A 40 5.14 1.88 -8.68
CA GLN A 40 5.22 2.58 -7.39
C GLN A 40 4.22 3.73 -7.33
N ARG A 41 4.11 4.50 -8.41
CA ARG A 41 3.16 5.60 -8.45
C ARG A 41 1.72 5.10 -8.36
N GLU A 42 1.42 4.00 -9.04
CA GLU A 42 0.08 3.43 -9.00
C GLU A 42 -0.28 2.96 -7.59
N ILE A 43 0.66 2.31 -6.93
CA ILE A 43 0.42 1.83 -5.57
C ILE A 43 0.21 3.01 -4.62
N GLN A 44 1.03 4.04 -4.74
CA GLN A 44 0.89 5.21 -3.88
C GLN A 44 -0.40 5.96 -4.14
N GLY A 45 -0.79 6.08 -5.41
CA GLY A 45 -2.07 6.70 -5.75
C GLY A 45 -3.25 5.92 -5.20
N PHE A 46 -3.16 4.59 -5.29
CA PHE A 46 -4.19 3.73 -4.72
C PHE A 46 -4.30 3.96 -3.21
N ALA A 47 -3.16 4.00 -2.52
CA ALA A 47 -3.17 4.22 -1.08
C ALA A 47 -3.79 5.57 -0.74
N GLU A 48 -3.41 6.61 -1.46
CA GLU A 48 -3.95 7.95 -1.21
C GLU A 48 -5.45 8.00 -1.41
N SER A 49 -5.96 7.29 -2.41
CA SER A 49 -7.40 7.31 -2.67
C SER A 49 -8.18 6.67 -1.52
N GLU A 50 -7.54 5.81 -0.74
CA GLU A 50 -8.15 5.17 0.41
C GLU A 50 -7.78 5.85 1.71
N GLU A 51 -7.07 6.96 1.64
CA GLU A 51 -6.58 7.70 2.79
C GLU A 51 -5.56 6.90 3.59
N TRP A 52 -4.72 6.18 2.88
CA TRP A 52 -3.60 5.45 3.47
C TRP A 52 -2.30 6.04 2.94
N THR A 53 -1.19 5.65 3.55
CA THR A 53 0.14 5.93 3.01
C THR A 53 0.78 4.61 2.63
N ALA A 54 1.67 4.66 1.66
CA ALA A 54 2.38 3.47 1.20
C ALA A 54 3.87 3.75 1.18
N ALA A 55 4.62 2.92 1.88
CA ALA A 55 6.07 2.93 1.80
C ALA A 55 6.48 1.77 0.91
N ILE A 56 7.24 2.06 -0.14
CA ILE A 56 7.63 1.06 -1.11
C ILE A 56 9.06 0.63 -0.84
N LEU A 57 9.25 -0.67 -0.67
CA LEU A 57 10.58 -1.25 -0.53
C LEU A 57 10.83 -2.15 -1.73
N ASP A 58 11.97 -1.98 -2.35
CA ASP A 58 12.31 -2.73 -3.55
C ASP A 58 13.68 -3.35 -3.34
N GLY A 59 13.73 -4.66 -3.30
CA GLY A 59 14.95 -5.38 -2.99
C GLY A 59 15.14 -6.60 -3.85
N ALA A 60 16.08 -7.45 -3.43
CA ALA A 60 16.47 -8.61 -4.21
C ALA A 60 15.34 -9.60 -4.41
N PHE A 61 14.39 -9.62 -3.50
CA PHE A 61 13.29 -10.58 -3.55
C PHE A 61 11.99 -9.94 -4.05
N GLY A 62 12.10 -8.78 -4.68
CA GLY A 62 10.95 -8.12 -5.24
C GLY A 62 10.53 -6.90 -4.43
N MET A 63 9.39 -6.36 -4.81
CA MET A 63 8.88 -5.14 -4.23
C MET A 63 7.89 -5.47 -3.12
N ARG A 64 7.82 -4.60 -2.12
CA ARG A 64 6.81 -4.69 -1.06
C ARG A 64 6.23 -3.33 -0.83
N ALA A 65 4.95 -3.30 -0.47
CA ALA A 65 4.29 -2.05 -0.09
C ALA A 65 3.82 -2.18 1.35
N ILE A 66 4.20 -1.23 2.18
CA ILE A 66 3.75 -1.18 3.57
C ILE A 66 2.71 -0.09 3.66
N LEU A 67 1.49 -0.49 3.96
CA LEU A 67 0.35 0.41 3.97
C LEU A 67 -0.06 0.75 5.38
N ARG A 68 -0.36 2.02 5.62
CA ARG A 68 -0.80 2.50 6.92
C ARG A 68 -1.94 3.47 6.73
N LYS A 69 -2.78 3.60 7.74
CA LYS A 69 -3.81 4.63 7.72
C LYS A 69 -3.15 5.99 7.82
N ARG A 70 -3.59 6.91 6.98
CA ARG A 70 -3.06 8.25 7.01
C ARG A 70 -3.82 9.06 8.06
N GLY A 71 -3.09 9.85 8.84
CA GLY A 71 -3.68 10.77 9.78
C GLY A 71 -4.32 10.15 10.98
N GLY A 72 -4.37 8.88 11.00
CA GLY A 72 -4.96 8.22 12.15
C GLY A 72 -4.20 8.48 13.39
N SER A 73 -3.01 8.62 13.28
CA SER A 73 -2.20 8.92 14.36
C SER A 73 -1.72 10.26 14.28
N ASN A 74 -1.77 10.50 13.72
CA ASN A 74 -1.13 11.60 13.72
C ASN A 74 -1.74 12.62 14.04
N ALA A 75 -2.46 12.31 13.99
CA ALA A 75 -2.87 13.39 14.29
C ALA A 75 -2.36 14.16 15.24
N VAL A 76 -2.21 13.71 15.25
CA VAL A 76 -1.74 14.28 15.82
C VAL A 76 -0.94 15.09 15.81
N ILE A 77 -0.66 15.09 15.55
CA ILE A 77 0.12 15.73 15.54
C ILE A 77 0.05 16.82 15.43
N ALA A 78 -0.41 16.58 15.42
CA ALA A 78 -0.36 17.40 15.35
C ALA A 78 -0.16 18.31 15.51
N GLU A 79 -0.02 18.10 15.59
CA GLU A 79 0.25 18.73 15.63
C GLU A 79 0.55 19.53 15.47
N ARG A 80 0.62 19.60 15.31
CA ARG A 80 1.01 20.15 15.06
C ARG A 80 0.96 20.83 14.98
#